data_5751668ba52faed2aa1298408cdfb878
#
_entry.id   5751668ba52faed2aa1298408cdfb878
#
_cell.length_a   1.000
_cell.length_b   1.000
_cell.length_c   1.000
_cell.angle_alpha   90.00
_cell.angle_beta   90.00
_cell.angle_gamma   90.00
#
_symmetry.space_group_name_H-M   'P 1'
#
loop_
_entity.id
_entity.type
_entity.pdbx_description
1 polymer ?
#
loop_
_entity_poly.entity_id
_entity_poly.type
_entity_poly.pdbx_seq_one_letter_code
_entity_poly.pdbx_strand_id
1 'polypeptide(L)'
;MKKKLVAIALAGTILATSIVTPFTAQADEILTKIQQQETKISDLDSKQNTAAENLSAITAEVDAAEQRAETLLANRVKTQDEIVALQEDIAELQVVIAQREEQLDEQARSVQVNGSNENYLNFIVASESFTDLVSRIDVVSKMVSANKELVEQQVADQKAVEDKKNKTEDNLNEINAMAMELEQLKGDLQVKRIEQESAVAALAA
;
A
#
# COMPACT_ATOMS: atom_id res chain seq x y z
N MET A 1 -18.30 5.84 24.12
CA MET A 1 -18.34 7.27 24.51
C MET A 1 -19.78 7.77 24.38
N LYS A 2 -20.29 8.52 25.36
CA LYS A 2 -21.73 8.75 25.58
C LYS A 2 -22.31 9.70 24.55
N LYS A 3 -23.27 9.23 23.73
CA LYS A 3 -24.06 10.03 22.82
C LYS A 3 -24.89 11.02 23.60
N LYS A 4 -24.59 12.32 23.52
CA LYS A 4 -25.46 13.37 24.06
C LYS A 4 -26.46 13.79 22.98
N LEU A 5 -27.68 13.32 23.10
CA LEU A 5 -28.82 13.84 22.36
C LEU A 5 -29.12 15.24 22.91
N VAL A 6 -28.95 16.26 22.08
CA VAL A 6 -29.40 17.63 22.37
C VAL A 6 -30.84 17.73 21.88
N ALA A 7 -31.79 17.63 22.81
CA ALA A 7 -33.17 17.93 22.55
C ALA A 7 -33.36 19.45 22.67
N ILE A 8 -33.61 20.12 21.55
CA ILE A 8 -34.02 21.54 21.54
C ILE A 8 -35.54 21.60 21.75
N ALA A 9 -35.95 21.98 22.96
CA ALA A 9 -37.34 22.26 23.28
C ALA A 9 -37.67 23.70 22.83
N LEU A 10 -38.46 23.82 21.77
CA LEU A 10 -39.08 25.11 21.37
C LEU A 10 -40.31 25.36 22.26
N ALA A 11 -40.15 26.21 23.27
CA ALA A 11 -41.27 26.71 24.07
C ALA A 11 -41.87 27.95 23.37
N GLY A 12 -42.95 27.74 22.65
CA GLY A 12 -43.75 28.82 22.07
C GLY A 12 -44.62 29.47 23.16
N THR A 13 -44.34 30.73 23.52
CA THR A 13 -45.19 31.56 24.35
C THR A 13 -46.34 32.12 23.50
N ILE A 14 -47.55 31.62 23.73
CA ILE A 14 -48.80 32.20 23.19
C ILE A 14 -49.26 33.32 24.10
N LEU A 15 -49.12 34.59 23.69
CA LEU A 15 -49.74 35.74 24.28
C LEU A 15 -51.17 35.87 23.73
N ALA A 16 -52.14 35.52 24.52
CA ALA A 16 -53.56 35.73 24.21
C ALA A 16 -53.98 37.18 24.56
N THR A 17 -54.13 38.03 23.52
CA THR A 17 -54.85 39.29 23.63
C THR A 17 -56.24 39.11 23.03
N SER A 18 -57.25 39.08 23.88
CA SER A 18 -58.66 39.03 23.51
C SER A 18 -59.16 40.38 23.00
N ILE A 19 -59.43 40.49 21.70
CA ILE A 19 -60.23 41.55 21.09
C ILE A 19 -61.40 40.88 20.38
N VAL A 20 -62.60 41.16 20.85
CA VAL A 20 -63.88 40.65 20.30
C VAL A 20 -64.27 41.49 19.10
N THR A 21 -64.20 40.97 17.89
CA THR A 21 -64.79 41.50 16.66
C THR A 21 -65.34 40.34 15.81
N PRO A 22 -66.23 40.55 14.81
CA PRO A 22 -67.16 39.52 14.30
C PRO A 22 -66.44 38.31 13.70
N PHE A 23 -66.86 37.14 14.24
CA PHE A 23 -66.13 35.90 14.32
C PHE A 23 -66.14 34.98 13.06
N THR A 24 -66.51 35.40 11.87
CA THR A 24 -66.68 34.51 10.73
C THR A 24 -65.61 34.71 9.61
N ALA A 25 -65.10 35.91 9.43
CA ALA A 25 -64.05 36.15 8.41
C ALA A 25 -62.64 35.90 8.91
N GLN A 26 -62.40 35.93 10.23
CA GLN A 26 -61.08 35.68 10.82
C GLN A 26 -60.75 34.19 11.01
N ALA A 27 -61.73 33.32 11.11
CA ALA A 27 -61.54 31.89 11.29
C ALA A 27 -60.88 31.24 10.02
N ASP A 28 -61.34 31.62 8.84
CA ASP A 28 -60.76 31.10 7.56
C ASP A 28 -59.34 31.61 7.32
N GLU A 29 -59.05 32.87 7.69
CA GLU A 29 -57.68 33.40 7.56
C GLU A 29 -56.70 32.73 8.56
N ILE A 30 -57.15 32.45 9.77
CA ILE A 30 -56.36 31.74 10.79
C ILE A 30 -56.13 30.28 10.35
N LEU A 31 -57.14 29.58 9.85
CA LEU A 31 -57.03 28.23 9.32
C LEU A 31 -56.04 28.16 8.13
N THR A 32 -56.12 29.12 7.22
CA THR A 32 -55.20 29.21 6.08
C THR A 32 -53.75 29.46 6.53
N LYS A 33 -53.56 30.32 7.54
CA LYS A 33 -52.23 30.55 8.13
C LYS A 33 -51.68 29.32 8.86
N ILE A 34 -52.53 28.58 9.57
CA ILE A 34 -52.16 27.31 10.22
C ILE A 34 -51.71 26.29 9.16
N GLN A 35 -52.49 26.09 8.09
CA GLN A 35 -52.14 25.17 7.02
C GLN A 35 -50.84 25.57 6.30
N GLN A 36 -50.63 26.87 6.08
CA GLN A 36 -49.39 27.37 5.53
C GLN A 36 -48.19 27.12 6.45
N GLN A 37 -48.37 27.27 7.74
CA GLN A 37 -47.35 26.99 8.74
C GLN A 37 -47.05 25.50 8.86
N GLU A 38 -48.08 24.64 8.86
CA GLU A 38 -47.89 23.18 8.84
C GLU A 38 -47.16 22.70 7.60
N THR A 39 -47.49 23.26 6.42
CA THR A 39 -46.77 22.96 5.18
C THR A 39 -45.29 23.38 5.26
N LYS A 40 -45.04 24.57 5.82
CA LYS A 40 -43.64 25.02 6.01
C LYS A 40 -42.89 24.16 7.03
N ILE A 41 -43.51 23.76 8.10
CA ILE A 41 -42.90 22.85 9.10
C ILE A 41 -42.57 21.51 8.44
N SER A 42 -43.48 20.94 7.67
CA SER A 42 -43.24 19.68 6.94
C SER A 42 -42.13 19.80 5.90
N ASP A 43 -42.06 20.93 5.18
CA ASP A 43 -40.96 21.20 4.22
C ASP A 43 -39.60 21.36 4.91
N LEU A 44 -39.57 22.08 6.04
CA LEU A 44 -38.37 22.23 6.86
C LEU A 44 -37.90 20.91 7.47
N ASP A 45 -38.82 20.11 7.98
CA ASP A 45 -38.50 18.79 8.55
C ASP A 45 -37.92 17.84 7.46
N SER A 46 -38.51 17.85 6.26
CA SER A 46 -38.02 17.11 5.13
C SER A 46 -36.63 17.56 4.70
N LYS A 47 -36.37 18.87 4.65
CA LYS A 47 -35.04 19.43 4.33
C LYS A 47 -34.01 19.08 5.40
N GLN A 48 -34.38 19.15 6.66
CA GLN A 48 -33.53 18.79 7.79
C GLN A 48 -33.13 17.31 7.74
N ASN A 49 -34.10 16.42 7.48
CA ASN A 49 -33.83 14.99 7.33
C ASN A 49 -32.89 14.69 6.15
N THR A 50 -33.13 15.32 4.97
CA THR A 50 -32.25 15.18 3.81
C THR A 50 -30.85 15.70 4.10
N ALA A 51 -30.71 16.83 4.79
CA ALA A 51 -29.41 17.38 5.15
C ALA A 51 -28.68 16.47 6.18
N ALA A 52 -29.39 15.87 7.10
CA ALA A 52 -28.82 14.93 8.07
C ALA A 52 -28.35 13.62 7.40
N GLU A 53 -29.13 13.10 6.44
CA GLU A 53 -28.72 11.95 5.62
C GLU A 53 -27.48 12.25 4.80
N ASN A 54 -27.44 13.41 4.14
CA ASN A 54 -26.27 13.85 3.37
C ASN A 54 -25.02 14.00 4.24
N LEU A 55 -25.17 14.60 5.44
CA LEU A 55 -24.06 14.71 6.39
C LEU A 55 -23.55 13.34 6.83
N SER A 56 -24.45 12.39 7.07
CA SER A 56 -24.08 11.02 7.43
C SER A 56 -23.30 10.33 6.30
N ALA A 57 -23.74 10.50 5.05
CA ALA A 57 -23.08 9.94 3.88
C ALA A 57 -21.66 10.55 3.69
N ILE A 58 -21.54 11.87 3.75
CA ILE A 58 -20.24 12.57 3.63
C ILE A 58 -19.30 12.13 4.76
N THR A 59 -19.82 11.99 5.99
CA THR A 59 -18.99 11.54 7.13
C THR A 59 -18.46 10.13 6.89
N ALA A 60 -19.28 9.21 6.38
CA ALA A 60 -18.84 7.85 6.05
C ALA A 60 -17.81 7.83 4.93
N GLU A 61 -17.94 8.71 3.92
CA GLU A 61 -16.94 8.84 2.84
C GLU A 61 -15.61 9.39 3.37
N VAL A 62 -15.64 10.37 4.27
CA VAL A 62 -14.42 10.89 4.93
C VAL A 62 -13.72 9.80 5.72
N ASP A 63 -14.46 9.06 6.56
CA ASP A 63 -13.91 7.98 7.37
C ASP A 63 -13.29 6.88 6.48
N ALA A 64 -13.96 6.50 5.40
CA ALA A 64 -13.44 5.52 4.45
C ALA A 64 -12.16 6.00 3.74
N ALA A 65 -12.12 7.27 3.36
CA ALA A 65 -10.95 7.87 2.72
C ALA A 65 -9.76 7.98 3.69
N GLU A 66 -9.99 8.31 4.95
CA GLU A 66 -8.97 8.33 5.99
C GLU A 66 -8.39 6.93 6.24
N GLN A 67 -9.23 5.90 6.34
CA GLN A 67 -8.78 4.50 6.48
C GLN A 67 -7.96 4.04 5.27
N ARG A 68 -8.35 4.46 4.06
CA ARG A 68 -7.59 4.14 2.85
C ARG A 68 -6.21 4.81 2.86
N ALA A 69 -6.14 6.09 3.28
CA ALA A 69 -4.88 6.80 3.42
C ALA A 69 -3.93 6.12 4.42
N GLU A 70 -4.44 5.69 5.57
CA GLU A 70 -3.66 4.94 6.56
C GLU A 70 -3.13 3.62 5.98
N THR A 71 -3.97 2.89 5.24
CA THR A 71 -3.57 1.63 4.59
C THR A 71 -2.47 1.87 3.54
N LEU A 72 -2.60 2.90 2.71
CA LEU A 72 -1.59 3.25 1.71
C LEU A 72 -0.26 3.65 2.35
N LEU A 73 -0.30 4.41 3.45
CA LEU A 73 0.90 4.78 4.19
C LEU A 73 1.60 3.56 4.81
N ALA A 74 0.83 2.64 5.40
CA ALA A 74 1.37 1.39 5.95
C ALA A 74 2.00 0.51 4.85
N ASN A 75 1.32 0.35 3.72
CA ASN A 75 1.84 -0.40 2.58
C ASN A 75 3.12 0.24 2.02
N ARG A 76 3.16 1.57 1.91
CA ARG A 76 4.34 2.30 1.46
C ARG A 76 5.55 2.04 2.36
N VAL A 77 5.38 2.05 3.68
CA VAL A 77 6.46 1.74 4.62
C VAL A 77 6.95 0.31 4.42
N LYS A 78 6.01 -0.65 4.34
CA LYS A 78 6.34 -2.07 4.11
C LYS A 78 7.10 -2.26 2.79
N THR A 79 6.65 -1.67 1.69
CA THR A 79 7.32 -1.76 0.39
C THR A 79 8.71 -1.11 0.43
N GLN A 80 8.88 -0.01 1.19
CA GLN A 80 10.17 0.61 1.41
C GLN A 80 11.15 -0.32 2.16
N ASP A 81 10.67 -1.00 3.20
CA ASP A 81 11.48 -1.98 3.95
C ASP A 81 11.89 -3.16 3.06
N GLU A 82 10.97 -3.63 2.19
CA GLU A 82 11.28 -4.66 1.20
C GLU A 82 12.36 -4.22 0.21
N ILE A 83 12.36 -2.97 -0.23
CA ILE A 83 13.42 -2.40 -1.10
C ILE A 83 14.76 -2.44 -0.38
N VAL A 84 14.81 -2.03 0.88
CA VAL A 84 16.06 -2.05 1.67
C VAL A 84 16.59 -3.49 1.77
N ALA A 85 15.74 -4.45 2.11
CA ALA A 85 16.12 -5.85 2.20
C ALA A 85 16.64 -6.42 0.85
N LEU A 86 15.96 -6.07 -0.25
CA LEU A 86 16.42 -6.47 -1.59
C LEU A 86 17.78 -5.87 -1.95
N GLN A 87 18.04 -4.62 -1.56
CA GLN A 87 19.33 -3.96 -1.80
C GLN A 87 20.45 -4.61 -0.98
N GLU A 88 20.20 -4.98 0.27
CA GLU A 88 21.15 -5.72 1.10
C GLU A 88 21.47 -7.09 0.49
N ASP A 89 20.46 -7.87 0.11
CA ASP A 89 20.62 -9.16 -0.56
C ASP A 89 21.42 -9.04 -1.87
N ILE A 90 21.15 -8.00 -2.68
CA ILE A 90 21.91 -7.73 -3.92
C ILE A 90 23.38 -7.47 -3.60
N ALA A 91 23.66 -6.67 -2.57
CA ALA A 91 25.03 -6.35 -2.17
C ALA A 91 25.78 -7.62 -1.71
N GLU A 92 25.15 -8.47 -0.90
CA GLU A 92 25.72 -9.74 -0.47
C GLU A 92 25.99 -10.68 -1.63
N LEU A 93 25.03 -10.86 -2.55
CA LEU A 93 25.21 -11.69 -3.75
C LEU A 93 26.34 -11.16 -4.64
N GLN A 94 26.46 -9.85 -4.81
CA GLN A 94 27.55 -9.26 -5.61
C GLN A 94 28.92 -9.55 -5.03
N VAL A 95 29.07 -9.56 -3.70
CA VAL A 95 30.33 -9.95 -3.05
C VAL A 95 30.65 -11.41 -3.31
N VAL A 96 29.68 -12.31 -3.19
CA VAL A 96 29.87 -13.75 -3.47
C VAL A 96 30.22 -13.98 -4.94
N ILE A 97 29.54 -13.30 -5.85
CA ILE A 97 29.79 -13.35 -7.30
C ILE A 97 31.24 -12.92 -7.60
N ALA A 98 31.68 -11.79 -7.05
CA ALA A 98 33.04 -11.28 -7.28
C ALA A 98 34.13 -12.24 -6.75
N GLN A 99 33.95 -12.80 -5.54
CA GLN A 99 34.87 -13.79 -4.99
C GLN A 99 34.94 -15.07 -5.85
N ARG A 100 33.79 -15.51 -6.35
CA ARG A 100 33.74 -16.71 -7.23
C ARG A 100 34.36 -16.43 -8.60
N GLU A 101 34.17 -15.23 -9.16
CA GLU A 101 34.83 -14.80 -10.40
C GLU A 101 36.36 -14.83 -10.25
N GLU A 102 36.90 -14.30 -9.14
CA GLU A 102 38.33 -14.35 -8.86
C GLU A 102 38.84 -15.80 -8.80
N GLN A 103 38.12 -16.68 -8.11
CA GLN A 103 38.48 -18.11 -8.04
C GLN A 103 38.46 -18.80 -9.42
N LEU A 104 37.43 -18.52 -10.22
CA LEU A 104 37.30 -19.07 -11.56
C LEU A 104 38.39 -18.54 -12.49
N ASP A 105 38.75 -17.27 -12.38
CA ASP A 105 39.84 -16.66 -13.14
C ASP A 105 41.20 -17.25 -12.75
N GLU A 106 41.48 -17.48 -11.48
CA GLU A 106 42.71 -18.13 -11.03
C GLU A 106 42.78 -19.57 -11.54
N GLN A 107 41.67 -20.31 -11.52
CA GLN A 107 41.61 -21.66 -12.07
C GLN A 107 41.84 -21.67 -13.59
N ALA A 108 41.18 -20.73 -14.30
CA ALA A 108 41.36 -20.61 -15.76
C ALA A 108 42.83 -20.29 -16.14
N ARG A 109 43.47 -19.39 -15.40
CA ARG A 109 44.91 -19.09 -15.59
C ARG A 109 45.78 -20.29 -15.29
N SER A 110 45.52 -21.03 -14.22
CA SER A 110 46.24 -22.24 -13.87
C SER A 110 46.14 -23.29 -14.99
N VAL A 111 44.94 -23.43 -15.55
CA VAL A 111 44.72 -24.32 -16.71
C VAL A 111 45.45 -23.87 -17.94
N GLN A 112 45.48 -22.56 -18.26
CA GLN A 112 46.19 -22.01 -19.42
C GLN A 112 47.70 -22.17 -19.31
N VAL A 113 48.26 -21.89 -18.13
CA VAL A 113 49.73 -21.90 -17.92
C VAL A 113 50.27 -23.33 -17.81
N ASN A 114 49.51 -24.24 -17.18
CA ASN A 114 50.00 -25.58 -16.85
C ASN A 114 49.48 -26.69 -17.80
N GLY A 115 48.67 -26.36 -18.83
CA GLY A 115 48.11 -27.32 -19.78
C GLY A 115 47.17 -28.35 -19.12
N SER A 116 45.88 -28.08 -19.08
CA SER A 116 44.91 -28.79 -18.23
C SER A 116 44.75 -30.28 -18.52
N ASN A 117 44.77 -30.66 -19.79
CA ASN A 117 44.49 -32.06 -20.15
C ASN A 117 45.72 -32.97 -19.93
N GLU A 118 46.93 -32.45 -20.17
CA GLU A 118 48.15 -33.22 -19.96
C GLU A 118 48.40 -33.43 -18.45
N ASN A 119 48.12 -32.46 -17.60
CA ASN A 119 48.36 -32.59 -16.17
C ASN A 119 47.40 -33.57 -15.49
N TYR A 120 46.14 -33.58 -15.85
CA TYR A 120 45.19 -34.56 -15.29
C TYR A 120 45.45 -35.97 -15.79
N LEU A 121 45.76 -36.12 -17.08
CA LEU A 121 46.17 -37.41 -17.65
C LEU A 121 47.50 -37.89 -17.04
N ASN A 122 48.51 -37.02 -16.93
CA ASN A 122 49.77 -37.36 -16.30
C ASN A 122 49.60 -37.73 -14.82
N PHE A 123 48.73 -37.01 -14.08
CA PHE A 123 48.41 -37.34 -12.70
C PHE A 123 47.74 -38.72 -12.56
N ILE A 124 46.85 -39.07 -13.46
CA ILE A 124 46.19 -40.39 -13.48
C ILE A 124 47.18 -41.48 -13.91
N VAL A 125 47.95 -41.26 -14.96
CA VAL A 125 48.90 -42.27 -15.52
C VAL A 125 50.12 -42.49 -14.61
N ALA A 126 50.49 -41.49 -13.81
CA ALA A 126 51.56 -41.61 -12.81
C ALA A 126 51.15 -42.46 -11.56
N SER A 127 50.05 -43.17 -11.62
CA SER A 127 49.60 -44.06 -10.53
C SER A 127 50.55 -45.26 -10.37
N GLU A 128 50.87 -45.60 -9.11
CA GLU A 128 51.79 -46.71 -8.76
C GLU A 128 51.04 -48.03 -8.58
N SER A 129 49.72 -47.99 -8.45
CA SER A 129 48.89 -49.21 -8.29
C SER A 129 47.47 -48.97 -8.84
N PHE A 130 46.73 -50.04 -9.07
CA PHE A 130 45.33 -49.98 -9.52
C PHE A 130 44.45 -49.22 -8.51
N THR A 131 44.68 -49.41 -7.21
CA THR A 131 43.94 -48.70 -6.15
C THR A 131 44.26 -47.19 -6.18
N ASP A 132 45.53 -46.82 -6.40
CA ASP A 132 45.95 -45.43 -6.56
C ASP A 132 45.36 -44.82 -7.83
N LEU A 133 45.31 -45.56 -8.93
CA LEU A 133 44.65 -45.16 -10.19
C LEU A 133 43.18 -44.78 -9.97
N VAL A 134 42.42 -45.65 -9.29
CA VAL A 134 41.00 -45.42 -9.00
C VAL A 134 40.82 -44.18 -8.10
N SER A 135 41.67 -44.03 -7.08
CA SER A 135 41.65 -42.88 -6.21
C SER A 135 41.95 -41.55 -6.94
N ARG A 136 42.89 -41.53 -7.86
CA ARG A 136 43.25 -40.34 -8.65
C ARG A 136 42.14 -39.99 -9.65
N ILE A 137 41.48 -40.97 -10.25
CA ILE A 137 40.29 -40.72 -11.09
C ILE A 137 39.19 -40.12 -10.29
N ASP A 138 38.92 -40.57 -9.08
CA ASP A 138 37.88 -40.03 -8.18
C ASP A 138 38.17 -38.57 -7.79
N VAL A 139 39.46 -38.25 -7.49
CA VAL A 139 39.87 -36.87 -7.19
C VAL A 139 39.67 -35.94 -8.38
N VAL A 140 40.08 -36.35 -9.60
CA VAL A 140 39.87 -35.55 -10.80
C VAL A 140 38.41 -35.38 -11.13
N SER A 141 37.60 -36.43 -10.98
CA SER A 141 36.16 -36.37 -11.21
C SER A 141 35.46 -35.41 -10.23
N LYS A 142 35.81 -35.45 -8.96
CA LYS A 142 35.30 -34.52 -7.93
C LYS A 142 35.70 -33.08 -8.22
N MET A 143 36.93 -32.86 -8.65
CA MET A 143 37.42 -31.52 -9.01
C MET A 143 36.68 -30.93 -10.21
N VAL A 144 36.45 -31.72 -11.26
CA VAL A 144 35.68 -31.31 -12.44
C VAL A 144 34.23 -31.01 -12.08
N SER A 145 33.64 -31.87 -11.24
CA SER A 145 32.26 -31.68 -10.77
C SER A 145 32.14 -30.40 -9.92
N ALA A 146 33.06 -30.15 -9.00
CA ALA A 146 33.09 -28.94 -8.18
C ALA A 146 33.20 -27.66 -9.01
N ASN A 147 34.06 -27.68 -10.05
CA ASN A 147 34.21 -26.54 -10.96
C ASN A 147 32.90 -26.27 -11.75
N LYS A 148 32.26 -27.33 -12.22
CA LYS A 148 30.98 -27.21 -12.91
C LYS A 148 29.90 -26.59 -11.96
N GLU A 149 29.85 -27.06 -10.74
CA GLU A 149 28.93 -26.53 -9.72
C GLU A 149 29.18 -25.04 -9.43
N LEU A 150 30.44 -24.62 -9.33
CA LEU A 150 30.77 -23.18 -9.14
C LEU A 150 30.29 -22.31 -10.30
N VAL A 151 30.43 -22.77 -11.56
CA VAL A 151 29.90 -22.06 -12.71
C VAL A 151 28.38 -22.01 -12.72
N GLU A 152 27.73 -23.12 -12.41
CA GLU A 152 26.25 -23.16 -12.31
C GLU A 152 25.73 -22.22 -11.22
N GLN A 153 26.36 -22.19 -10.05
CA GLN A 153 26.04 -21.25 -8.97
C GLN A 153 26.29 -19.79 -9.40
N GLN A 154 27.38 -19.51 -10.11
CA GLN A 154 27.66 -18.17 -10.63
C GLN A 154 26.55 -17.64 -11.53
N VAL A 155 26.08 -18.47 -12.47
CA VAL A 155 24.99 -18.11 -13.37
C VAL A 155 23.68 -17.93 -12.60
N ALA A 156 23.41 -18.80 -11.63
CA ALA A 156 22.21 -18.70 -10.80
C ALA A 156 22.19 -17.41 -9.95
N ASP A 157 23.33 -17.06 -9.33
CA ASP A 157 23.45 -15.87 -8.50
C ASP A 157 23.37 -14.58 -9.32
N GLN A 158 24.00 -14.55 -10.52
CA GLN A 158 23.86 -13.41 -11.46
C GLN A 158 22.40 -13.21 -11.85
N LYS A 159 21.68 -14.29 -12.15
CA LYS A 159 20.25 -14.22 -12.44
C LYS A 159 19.45 -13.74 -11.23
N ALA A 160 19.76 -14.23 -10.03
CA ALA A 160 19.11 -13.81 -8.80
C ALA A 160 19.29 -12.30 -8.53
N VAL A 161 20.46 -11.74 -8.83
CA VAL A 161 20.70 -10.29 -8.76
C VAL A 161 19.82 -9.53 -9.75
N GLU A 162 19.70 -10.02 -10.99
CA GLU A 162 18.84 -9.39 -12.00
C GLU A 162 17.36 -9.42 -11.57
N ASP A 163 16.86 -10.58 -11.13
CA ASP A 163 15.50 -10.75 -10.66
C ASP A 163 15.20 -9.83 -9.45
N LYS A 164 16.14 -9.69 -8.52
CA LYS A 164 16.02 -8.79 -7.37
C LYS A 164 16.04 -7.31 -7.77
N LYS A 165 16.84 -6.92 -8.76
CA LYS A 165 16.86 -5.55 -9.31
C LYS A 165 15.52 -5.21 -9.96
N ASN A 166 14.97 -6.12 -10.77
CA ASN A 166 13.68 -5.94 -11.41
C ASN A 166 12.58 -5.78 -10.34
N LYS A 167 12.57 -6.62 -9.30
CA LYS A 167 11.63 -6.50 -8.19
C LYS A 167 11.79 -5.18 -7.42
N THR A 168 13.00 -4.69 -7.27
CA THR A 168 13.25 -3.38 -6.64
C THR A 168 12.66 -2.24 -7.48
N GLU A 169 12.79 -2.31 -8.81
CA GLU A 169 12.20 -1.34 -9.73
C GLU A 169 10.67 -1.39 -9.69
N ASP A 170 10.07 -2.58 -9.67
CA ASP A 170 8.62 -2.76 -9.52
C ASP A 170 8.12 -2.16 -8.20
N ASN A 171 8.80 -2.42 -7.09
CA ASN A 171 8.48 -1.85 -5.79
C ASN A 171 8.60 -0.31 -5.78
N LEU A 172 9.60 0.28 -6.45
CA LEU A 172 9.72 1.73 -6.60
C LEU A 172 8.56 2.32 -7.40
N ASN A 173 8.14 1.65 -8.47
CA ASN A 173 6.97 2.05 -9.25
C ASN A 173 5.69 1.98 -8.42
N GLU A 174 5.55 0.97 -7.58
CA GLU A 174 4.43 0.83 -6.64
C GLU A 174 4.41 1.97 -5.61
N ILE A 175 5.55 2.32 -5.01
CA ILE A 175 5.66 3.47 -4.10
C ILE A 175 5.25 4.77 -4.78
N ASN A 176 5.67 4.98 -6.03
CA ASN A 176 5.30 6.17 -6.78
C ASN A 176 3.78 6.21 -7.07
N ALA A 177 3.18 5.08 -7.41
CA ALA A 177 1.74 4.97 -7.60
C ALA A 177 0.97 5.26 -6.31
N MET A 178 1.40 4.69 -5.18
CA MET A 178 0.82 4.99 -3.85
C MET A 178 0.95 6.47 -3.48
N ALA A 179 2.07 7.11 -3.81
CA ALA A 179 2.27 8.54 -3.55
C ALA A 179 1.32 9.41 -4.36
N MET A 180 1.08 9.08 -5.62
CA MET A 180 0.10 9.77 -6.47
C MET A 180 -1.33 9.58 -5.94
N GLU A 181 -1.70 8.36 -5.56
CA GLU A 181 -3.01 8.06 -4.99
C GLU A 181 -3.23 8.80 -3.66
N LEU A 182 -2.22 8.88 -2.80
CA LEU A 182 -2.28 9.64 -1.54
C LEU A 182 -2.48 11.14 -1.78
N GLU A 183 -1.83 11.73 -2.78
CA GLU A 183 -2.00 13.15 -3.09
C GLU A 183 -3.41 13.43 -3.64
N GLN A 184 -3.93 12.57 -4.50
CA GLN A 184 -5.32 12.65 -4.97
C GLN A 184 -6.30 12.53 -3.81
N LEU A 185 -6.14 11.50 -2.97
CA LEU A 185 -7.01 11.24 -1.82
C LEU A 185 -7.01 12.41 -0.82
N LYS A 186 -5.86 13.05 -0.61
CA LYS A 186 -5.74 14.26 0.22
C LYS A 186 -6.54 15.43 -0.36
N GLY A 187 -6.51 15.61 -1.68
CA GLY A 187 -7.34 16.61 -2.36
C GLY A 187 -8.83 16.32 -2.19
N ASP A 188 -9.25 15.09 -2.40
CA ASP A 188 -10.65 14.65 -2.24
C ASP A 188 -11.13 14.82 -0.79
N LEU A 189 -10.30 14.44 0.20
CA LEU A 189 -10.59 14.65 1.62
C LEU A 189 -10.77 16.12 1.97
N GLN A 190 -9.99 17.02 1.40
CA GLN A 190 -10.15 18.45 1.64
C GLN A 190 -11.48 18.95 1.11
N VAL A 191 -11.89 18.55 -0.08
CA VAL A 191 -13.21 18.87 -0.66
C VAL A 191 -14.33 18.32 0.21
N LYS A 192 -14.25 17.05 0.60
CA LYS A 192 -15.25 16.38 1.44
C LYS A 192 -15.41 17.02 2.82
N ARG A 193 -14.33 17.48 3.44
CA ARG A 193 -14.39 18.22 4.70
C ARG A 193 -15.11 19.57 4.55
N ILE A 194 -14.87 20.30 3.45
CA ILE A 194 -15.59 21.55 3.16
C ILE A 194 -17.10 21.27 2.94
N GLU A 195 -17.44 20.21 2.22
CA GLU A 195 -18.83 19.77 2.05
C GLU A 195 -19.47 19.42 3.39
N GLN A 196 -18.77 18.70 4.26
CA GLN A 196 -19.22 18.36 5.60
C GLN A 196 -19.48 19.60 6.47
N GLU A 197 -18.55 20.55 6.48
CA GLU A 197 -18.73 21.84 7.20
C GLU A 197 -19.92 22.62 6.67
N SER A 198 -20.12 22.66 5.36
CA SER A 198 -21.26 23.30 4.72
C SER A 198 -22.58 22.63 5.09
N ALA A 199 -22.62 21.30 5.11
CA ALA A 199 -23.81 20.54 5.52
C ALA A 199 -24.15 20.75 7.00
N VAL A 200 -23.15 20.82 7.89
CA VAL A 200 -23.34 21.16 9.30
C VAL A 200 -23.89 22.57 9.47
N ALA A 201 -23.36 23.55 8.73
CA ALA A 201 -23.83 24.92 8.77
C ALA A 201 -25.29 25.03 8.28
N ALA A 202 -25.66 24.28 7.25
CA ALA A 202 -27.05 24.25 6.74
C ALA A 202 -28.05 23.62 7.74
N LEU A 203 -27.60 22.69 8.57
CA LEU A 203 -28.44 22.12 9.66
C LEU A 203 -28.60 23.04 10.86
N ALA A 204 -27.66 23.98 11.04
CA ALA A 204 -27.67 24.94 12.16
C ALA A 204 -28.43 26.25 11.86
N ALA A 205 -28.77 26.49 10.59
CA ALA A 205 -29.48 27.70 10.11
C ALA A 205 -30.99 27.51 10.10
#